data_f8b6b86e422ec0d7a13dbd7302ed1944
#
_entry.id   f8b6b86e422ec0d7a13dbd7302ed1944
#
_cell.length_a   1.000
_cell.length_b   1.000
_cell.length_c   1.000
_cell.angle_alpha   90.00
_cell.angle_beta   90.00
_cell.angle_gamma   90.00
#
_symmetry.space_group_name_H-M   'P 1'
#
loop_
_entity.id
_entity.type
_entity.pdbx_description
1 polymer ?
#
loop_
_entity_poly.entity_id
_entity_poly.type
_entity_poly.pdbx_seq_one_letter_code
_entity_poly.pdbx_strand_id
1 'polypeptide(L)'
;MFQTFRNAWKIPELKNRLLFTLAILVVYRLGCAIPVPFITGSALSQMFSNGNMLSYLDMMSGGALSRCTLFALGVTPYINASIIVQLLTVAIPALENLAKEADGQQKLQQINRYAGAVVALIMSIGYYFVIRNMGALKYVSGAAGVFAAVVIIATFVAGAQLITWCGEQIDDKGIGNGLSLLIFSSIVSNWSSLYTTVAGLLTRAAAAMRNGQ
;
A
#
# COMPACT_ATOMS: atom_id res chain seq x y z
N MET A 1 7.19 -8.47 -31.54
CA MET A 1 7.20 -8.08 -30.11
C MET A 1 8.56 -8.27 -29.44
N PHE A 2 9.22 -9.43 -29.52
CA PHE A 2 10.54 -9.65 -28.91
C PHE A 2 11.66 -8.74 -29.43
N GLN A 3 11.63 -8.35 -30.70
CA GLN A 3 12.62 -7.43 -31.29
C GLN A 3 12.48 -6.01 -30.74
N THR A 4 11.25 -5.56 -30.46
CA THR A 4 10.97 -4.24 -29.89
C THR A 4 11.52 -4.17 -28.45
N PHE A 5 11.34 -5.23 -27.64
CA PHE A 5 11.92 -5.34 -26.32
C PHE A 5 13.46 -5.30 -26.36
N ARG A 6 14.06 -6.05 -27.28
CA ARG A 6 15.52 -6.09 -27.44
C ARG A 6 16.10 -4.75 -27.92
N ASN A 7 15.35 -4.02 -28.73
CA ASN A 7 15.75 -2.68 -29.18
C ASN A 7 15.58 -1.62 -28.08
N ALA A 8 14.57 -1.74 -27.22
CA ALA A 8 14.38 -0.88 -26.06
C ALA A 8 15.56 -0.96 -25.06
N TRP A 9 16.14 -2.16 -24.87
CA TRP A 9 17.34 -2.34 -24.02
C TRP A 9 18.61 -1.70 -24.58
N LYS A 10 18.65 -1.35 -25.87
CA LYS A 10 19.80 -0.67 -26.51
C LYS A 10 19.81 0.83 -26.26
N ILE A 11 18.67 1.42 -25.83
CA ILE A 11 18.56 2.84 -25.52
C ILE A 11 18.94 3.03 -24.05
N PRO A 12 20.09 3.69 -23.74
CA PRO A 12 20.61 3.77 -22.37
C PRO A 12 19.66 4.49 -21.40
N GLU A 13 18.93 5.51 -21.87
CA GLU A 13 17.96 6.23 -21.05
C GLU A 13 16.82 5.35 -20.60
N LEU A 14 16.23 4.59 -21.52
CA LEU A 14 15.09 3.71 -21.23
C LEU A 14 15.50 2.57 -20.30
N LYS A 15 16.69 2.01 -20.51
CA LYS A 15 17.28 0.99 -19.65
C LYS A 15 17.46 1.52 -18.21
N ASN A 16 18.00 2.71 -18.05
CA ASN A 16 18.22 3.30 -16.72
C ASN A 16 16.91 3.57 -15.98
N ARG A 17 15.89 4.11 -16.67
CA ARG A 17 14.55 4.33 -16.09
C ARG A 17 13.88 3.03 -15.69
N LEU A 18 14.00 1.98 -16.51
CA LEU A 18 13.42 0.66 -16.22
C LEU A 18 14.13 0.00 -15.02
N LEU A 19 15.45 0.04 -14.96
CA LEU A 19 16.22 -0.48 -13.84
C LEU A 19 15.91 0.27 -12.54
N PHE A 20 15.76 1.59 -12.61
CA PHE A 20 15.38 2.42 -11.47
C PHE A 20 13.98 2.04 -10.94
N THR A 21 12.99 1.88 -11.83
CA THR A 21 11.66 1.43 -11.47
C THR A 21 11.68 0.06 -10.79
N LEU A 22 12.42 -0.90 -11.36
CA LEU A 22 12.58 -2.22 -10.76
C LEU A 22 13.26 -2.16 -9.39
N ALA A 23 14.30 -1.32 -9.22
CA ALA A 23 14.96 -1.16 -7.95
C ALA A 23 14.01 -0.63 -6.86
N ILE A 24 13.17 0.36 -7.17
CA ILE A 24 12.16 0.87 -6.23
C ILE A 24 11.11 -0.21 -5.90
N LEU A 25 10.66 -0.99 -6.89
CA LEU A 25 9.73 -2.09 -6.63
C LEU A 25 10.34 -3.16 -5.70
N VAL A 26 11.64 -3.45 -5.82
CA VAL A 26 12.34 -4.34 -4.89
C VAL A 26 12.40 -3.73 -3.49
N VAL A 27 12.73 -2.45 -3.34
CA VAL A 27 12.74 -1.75 -2.04
C VAL A 27 11.34 -1.79 -1.41
N TYR A 28 10.30 -1.53 -2.20
CA TYR A 28 8.92 -1.65 -1.76
C TYR A 28 8.60 -3.06 -1.24
N ARG A 29 9.04 -4.10 -1.94
CA ARG A 29 8.84 -5.49 -1.51
C ARG A 29 9.57 -5.83 -0.21
N LEU A 30 10.78 -5.33 -0.03
CA LEU A 30 11.52 -5.49 1.22
C LEU A 30 10.77 -4.83 2.38
N GLY A 31 10.23 -3.63 2.19
CA GLY A 31 9.43 -2.94 3.21
C GLY A 31 8.13 -3.68 3.58
N CYS A 32 7.50 -4.39 2.64
CA CYS A 32 6.36 -5.27 2.92
C CYS A 32 6.72 -6.51 3.75
N ALA A 33 8.01 -6.85 3.88
CA ALA A 33 8.48 -7.97 4.68
C ALA A 33 8.90 -7.57 6.11
N ILE A 34 9.08 -6.27 6.40
CA ILE A 34 9.54 -5.77 7.70
C ILE A 34 8.34 -5.66 8.65
N PRO A 35 8.22 -6.51 9.71
CA PRO A 35 7.13 -6.42 10.67
C PRO A 35 7.30 -5.20 11.59
N VAL A 36 6.19 -4.59 11.99
CA VAL A 36 6.18 -3.51 12.99
C VAL A 36 6.49 -4.09 14.37
N PRO A 37 7.37 -3.47 15.15
CA PRO A 37 7.71 -3.93 16.49
C PRO A 37 6.48 -3.89 17.43
N PHE A 38 6.52 -4.71 18.48
CA PHE A 38 5.51 -4.82 19.55
C PHE A 38 4.15 -5.39 19.14
N ILE A 39 3.97 -5.91 17.91
CA ILE A 39 2.75 -6.56 17.44
C ILE A 39 2.98 -8.07 17.31
N THR A 40 2.01 -8.87 17.77
CA THR A 40 2.03 -10.32 17.65
C THR A 40 1.19 -10.74 16.43
N GLY A 41 1.84 -11.16 15.35
CA GLY A 41 1.18 -11.41 14.06
C GLY A 41 0.17 -12.55 14.02
N SER A 42 0.22 -13.49 14.98
CA SER A 42 -0.64 -14.69 14.98
C SER A 42 -2.14 -14.39 15.21
N ALA A 43 -2.47 -13.34 15.96
CA ALA A 43 -3.85 -12.99 16.26
C ALA A 43 -4.55 -12.32 15.06
N LEU A 44 -3.81 -11.59 14.24
CA LEU A 44 -4.34 -10.88 13.08
C LEU A 44 -4.56 -11.80 11.87
N SER A 45 -3.66 -12.73 11.60
CA SER A 45 -3.77 -13.62 10.45
C SER A 45 -5.06 -14.45 10.44
N GLN A 46 -5.62 -14.77 11.62
CA GLN A 46 -6.88 -15.50 11.73
C GLN A 46 -8.10 -14.70 11.26
N MET A 47 -8.11 -13.36 11.44
CA MET A 47 -9.23 -12.52 11.00
C MET A 47 -9.24 -12.30 9.49
N PHE A 48 -8.08 -12.27 8.87
CA PHE A 48 -7.95 -12.09 7.43
C PHE A 48 -8.19 -13.38 6.63
N SER A 49 -8.20 -14.54 7.30
CA SER A 49 -8.47 -15.83 6.66
C SER A 49 -9.96 -16.11 6.38
N ASN A 50 -10.88 -15.36 6.98
CA ASN A 50 -12.33 -15.64 6.94
C ASN A 50 -13.10 -15.00 5.76
N GLY A 51 -12.41 -14.52 4.71
CA GLY A 51 -13.07 -13.98 3.51
C GLY A 51 -13.82 -12.65 3.72
N ASN A 52 -13.53 -11.92 4.78
CA ASN A 52 -14.16 -10.65 5.11
C ASN A 52 -13.62 -9.51 4.23
N MET A 53 -14.29 -8.34 4.23
CA MET A 53 -13.89 -7.15 3.48
C MET A 53 -12.44 -6.72 3.78
N LEU A 54 -11.93 -7.00 4.98
CA LEU A 54 -10.52 -6.79 5.37
C LEU A 54 -9.55 -7.65 4.55
N SER A 55 -9.96 -8.83 4.10
CA SER A 55 -9.17 -9.71 3.24
C SER A 55 -8.88 -9.06 1.87
N TYR A 56 -9.83 -8.30 1.32
CA TYR A 56 -9.61 -7.55 0.07
C TYR A 56 -8.60 -6.41 0.26
N LEU A 57 -8.66 -5.69 1.39
CA LEU A 57 -7.69 -4.64 1.71
C LEU A 57 -6.28 -5.23 1.90
N ASP A 58 -6.19 -6.40 2.54
CA ASP A 58 -4.92 -7.12 2.68
C ASP A 58 -4.34 -7.54 1.33
N MET A 59 -5.21 -7.98 0.41
CA MET A 59 -4.82 -8.33 -0.94
C MET A 59 -4.27 -7.11 -1.71
N MET A 60 -4.89 -5.93 -1.56
CA MET A 60 -4.41 -4.68 -2.16
C MET A 60 -3.08 -4.20 -1.56
N SER A 61 -2.82 -4.50 -0.29
CA SER A 61 -1.55 -4.20 0.39
C SER A 61 -0.46 -5.25 0.16
N GLY A 62 -0.76 -6.32 -0.59
CA GLY A 62 0.19 -7.41 -0.84
C GLY A 62 0.46 -8.30 0.37
N GLY A 63 -0.51 -8.46 1.29
CA GLY A 63 -0.36 -9.22 2.54
C GLY A 63 0.38 -8.45 3.63
N ALA A 64 0.58 -7.14 3.45
CA ALA A 64 1.26 -6.29 4.42
C ALA A 64 0.39 -5.98 5.63
N LEU A 65 -0.95 -5.92 5.43
CA LEU A 65 -1.92 -5.59 6.46
C LEU A 65 -2.06 -6.72 7.48
N SER A 66 -2.25 -7.96 7.03
CA SER A 66 -2.39 -9.14 7.89
C SER A 66 -1.12 -9.47 8.68
N ARG A 67 0.04 -9.10 8.15
CA ARG A 67 1.33 -9.26 8.80
C ARG A 67 1.75 -8.06 9.64
N CYS A 68 0.96 -6.97 9.66
CA CYS A 68 1.31 -5.70 10.31
C CYS A 68 2.74 -5.26 9.98
N THR A 69 3.03 -5.13 8.70
CA THR A 69 4.35 -4.68 8.25
C THR A 69 4.40 -3.16 8.15
N LEU A 70 5.60 -2.62 7.94
CA LEU A 70 5.84 -1.18 7.74
C LEU A 70 4.88 -0.56 6.72
N PHE A 71 4.56 -1.29 5.66
CA PHE A 71 3.69 -0.84 4.57
C PHE A 71 2.22 -1.32 4.70
N ALA A 72 1.76 -1.64 5.92
CA ALA A 72 0.40 -2.14 6.14
C ALA A 72 -0.70 -1.20 5.66
N LEU A 73 -0.54 0.13 5.80
CA LEU A 73 -1.49 1.10 5.28
C LEU A 73 -1.46 1.22 3.74
N GLY A 74 -0.41 0.73 3.09
CA GLY A 74 -0.26 0.77 1.65
C GLY A 74 -0.32 2.18 1.07
N VAL A 75 -0.86 2.29 -0.13
CA VAL A 75 -1.05 3.55 -0.89
C VAL A 75 -2.37 4.24 -0.51
N THR A 76 -3.25 3.57 0.26
CA THR A 76 -4.61 4.03 0.58
C THR A 76 -4.68 5.44 1.17
N PRO A 77 -3.82 5.86 2.12
CA PRO A 77 -3.88 7.22 2.67
C PRO A 77 -3.66 8.30 1.60
N TYR A 78 -2.75 8.06 0.67
CA TYR A 78 -2.47 8.99 -0.42
C TYR A 78 -3.62 9.06 -1.43
N ILE A 79 -4.22 7.94 -1.80
CA ILE A 79 -5.38 7.90 -2.71
C ILE A 79 -6.54 8.69 -2.10
N ASN A 80 -6.86 8.45 -0.83
CA ASN A 80 -7.92 9.15 -0.13
C ASN A 80 -7.65 10.66 -0.07
N ALA A 81 -6.43 11.06 0.27
CA ALA A 81 -6.03 12.45 0.29
C ALA A 81 -6.14 13.11 -1.09
N SER A 82 -5.70 12.42 -2.14
CA SER A 82 -5.78 12.91 -3.53
C SER A 82 -7.23 13.16 -3.97
N ILE A 83 -8.14 12.24 -3.63
CA ILE A 83 -9.57 12.41 -3.91
C ILE A 83 -10.13 13.62 -3.14
N ILE A 84 -9.81 13.75 -1.85
CA ILE A 84 -10.24 14.89 -1.04
C ILE A 84 -9.73 16.19 -1.63
N VAL A 85 -8.45 16.29 -1.97
CA VAL A 85 -7.87 17.51 -2.56
C VAL A 85 -8.48 17.83 -3.91
N GLN A 86 -8.73 16.82 -4.76
CA GLN A 86 -9.42 17.02 -6.04
C GLN A 86 -10.83 17.60 -5.86
N LEU A 87 -11.59 17.07 -4.90
CA LEU A 87 -12.92 17.61 -4.59
C LEU A 87 -12.85 19.04 -4.03
N LEU A 88 -11.88 19.33 -3.17
CA LEU A 88 -11.66 20.66 -2.63
C LEU A 88 -11.22 21.65 -3.72
N THR A 89 -10.48 21.22 -4.72
CA THR A 89 -10.07 22.07 -5.87
C THR A 89 -11.28 22.53 -6.68
N VAL A 90 -12.32 21.72 -6.76
CA VAL A 90 -13.58 22.10 -7.43
C VAL A 90 -14.45 22.97 -6.52
N ALA A 91 -14.45 22.70 -5.20
CA ALA A 91 -15.32 23.38 -4.24
C ALA A 91 -14.80 24.76 -3.81
N ILE A 92 -13.47 24.96 -3.79
CA ILE A 92 -12.83 26.19 -3.29
C ILE A 92 -12.20 26.96 -4.45
N PRO A 93 -12.74 28.17 -4.81
CA PRO A 93 -12.23 28.98 -5.93
C PRO A 93 -10.74 29.34 -5.83
N ALA A 94 -10.22 29.47 -4.60
CA ALA A 94 -8.80 29.75 -4.38
C ALA A 94 -7.91 28.59 -4.83
N LEU A 95 -8.33 27.34 -4.60
CA LEU A 95 -7.60 26.15 -5.05
C LEU A 95 -7.79 25.89 -6.56
N GLU A 96 -8.96 26.25 -7.11
CA GLU A 96 -9.21 26.21 -8.54
C GLU A 96 -8.28 27.16 -9.30
N ASN A 97 -8.13 28.40 -8.81
CA ASN A 97 -7.21 29.37 -9.39
C ASN A 97 -5.76 28.90 -9.28
N LEU A 98 -5.37 28.33 -8.13
CA LEU A 98 -4.06 27.71 -7.94
C LEU A 98 -3.79 26.60 -8.96
N ALA A 99 -4.81 25.78 -9.26
CA ALA A 99 -4.69 24.68 -10.24
C ALA A 99 -4.43 25.17 -11.68
N LYS A 100 -4.87 26.39 -12.00
CA LYS A 100 -4.74 27.03 -13.32
C LYS A 100 -3.41 27.77 -13.50
N GLU A 101 -2.64 28.01 -12.41
CA GLU A 101 -1.32 28.62 -12.47
C GLU A 101 -0.31 27.67 -13.10
N ALA A 102 0.73 28.20 -13.75
CA ALA A 102 1.79 27.42 -14.39
C ALA A 102 2.51 26.47 -13.40
N ASP A 103 2.73 26.95 -12.15
CA ASP A 103 3.36 26.17 -11.07
C ASP A 103 2.32 25.51 -10.13
N GLY A 104 1.04 25.60 -10.47
CA GLY A 104 -0.06 25.17 -9.61
C GLY A 104 -0.07 23.68 -9.37
N GLN A 105 0.33 22.88 -10.35
CA GLN A 105 0.41 21.43 -10.24
C GLN A 105 1.43 20.98 -9.18
N GLN A 106 2.59 21.64 -9.10
CA GLN A 106 3.60 21.33 -8.09
C GLN A 106 3.10 21.68 -6.67
N LYS A 107 2.41 22.81 -6.53
CA LYS A 107 1.80 23.23 -5.26
C LYS A 107 0.69 22.26 -4.82
N LEU A 108 -0.16 21.82 -5.75
CA LEU A 108 -1.19 20.82 -5.48
C LEU A 108 -0.60 19.48 -5.07
N GLN A 109 0.50 19.06 -5.68
CA GLN A 109 1.20 17.84 -5.30
C GLN A 109 1.77 17.94 -3.87
N GLN A 110 2.29 19.09 -3.48
CA GLN A 110 2.70 19.34 -2.10
C GLN A 110 1.52 19.27 -1.11
N ILE A 111 0.39 19.88 -1.46
CA ILE A 111 -0.84 19.82 -0.65
C ILE A 111 -1.30 18.36 -0.51
N ASN A 112 -1.30 17.59 -1.58
CA ASN A 112 -1.62 16.15 -1.55
C ASN A 112 -0.71 15.38 -0.60
N ARG A 113 0.59 15.69 -0.58
CA ARG A 113 1.56 15.05 0.29
C ARG A 113 1.29 15.33 1.76
N TYR A 114 0.99 16.60 2.13
CA TYR A 114 0.63 16.96 3.49
C TYR A 114 -0.73 16.38 3.90
N ALA A 115 -1.73 16.46 3.03
CA ALA A 115 -3.03 15.84 3.26
C ALA A 115 -2.90 14.31 3.45
N GLY A 116 -2.07 13.66 2.65
CA GLY A 116 -1.74 12.25 2.77
C GLY A 116 -1.12 11.90 4.13
N ALA A 117 -0.24 12.76 4.66
CA ALA A 117 0.35 12.57 5.98
C ALA A 117 -0.70 12.64 7.09
N VAL A 118 -1.60 13.62 7.02
CA VAL A 118 -2.70 13.77 8.01
C VAL A 118 -3.65 12.58 7.95
N VAL A 119 -4.06 12.16 6.75
CA VAL A 119 -4.92 10.98 6.55
C VAL A 119 -4.22 9.71 7.05
N ALA A 120 -2.92 9.54 6.77
CA ALA A 120 -2.13 8.41 7.26
C ALA A 120 -2.09 8.38 8.79
N LEU A 121 -1.98 9.54 9.45
CA LEU A 121 -1.98 9.65 10.91
C LEU A 121 -3.34 9.22 11.49
N ILE A 122 -4.45 9.70 10.93
CA ILE A 122 -5.80 9.33 11.36
C ILE A 122 -6.02 7.83 11.19
N MET A 123 -5.66 7.27 10.01
CA MET A 123 -5.80 5.85 9.72
C MET A 123 -4.91 4.99 10.64
N SER A 124 -3.68 5.42 10.92
CA SER A 124 -2.76 4.68 11.80
C SER A 124 -3.27 4.62 13.24
N ILE A 125 -3.88 5.70 13.74
CA ILE A 125 -4.53 5.71 15.07
C ILE A 125 -5.71 4.72 15.07
N GLY A 126 -6.57 4.76 14.06
CA GLY A 126 -7.69 3.82 13.93
C GLY A 126 -7.21 2.37 13.89
N TYR A 127 -6.16 2.10 13.12
CA TYR A 127 -5.58 0.77 12.99
C TYR A 127 -4.93 0.29 14.31
N TYR A 128 -4.28 1.19 15.04
CA TYR A 128 -3.78 0.89 16.39
C TYR A 128 -4.88 0.44 17.34
N PHE A 129 -6.05 1.12 17.35
CA PHE A 129 -7.18 0.71 18.19
C PHE A 129 -7.73 -0.66 17.79
N VAL A 130 -7.79 -0.98 16.50
CA VAL A 130 -8.18 -2.31 16.02
C VAL A 130 -7.22 -3.37 16.55
N ILE A 131 -5.91 -3.18 16.40
CA ILE A 131 -4.88 -4.11 16.88
C ILE A 131 -4.96 -4.28 18.41
N ARG A 132 -5.20 -3.19 19.15
CA ARG A 132 -5.36 -3.20 20.61
C ARG A 132 -6.57 -4.03 21.05
N ASN A 133 -7.73 -3.84 20.40
CA ASN A 133 -8.96 -4.56 20.72
C ASN A 133 -8.86 -6.07 20.40
N MET A 134 -8.00 -6.43 19.47
CA MET A 134 -7.71 -7.83 19.14
C MET A 134 -6.75 -8.52 20.10
N GLY A 135 -6.18 -7.79 21.07
CA GLY A 135 -5.19 -8.36 21.99
C GLY A 135 -3.86 -8.72 21.32
N ALA A 136 -3.59 -8.19 20.12
CA ALA A 136 -2.38 -8.47 19.35
C ALA A 136 -1.17 -7.62 19.78
N LEU A 137 -1.31 -6.77 20.83
CA LEU A 137 -0.24 -5.96 21.37
C LEU A 137 0.54 -6.71 22.44
N LYS A 138 1.84 -6.65 22.37
CA LYS A 138 2.74 -7.22 23.38
C LYS A 138 2.72 -6.44 24.71
N TYR A 139 2.50 -5.12 24.66
CA TYR A 139 2.42 -4.23 25.82
C TYR A 139 1.14 -3.40 25.75
N VAL A 140 0.22 -3.61 26.68
CA VAL A 140 -1.12 -2.97 26.65
C VAL A 140 -1.25 -1.86 27.70
N SER A 141 -0.49 -1.92 28.82
CA SER A 141 -0.67 -1.05 29.97
C SER A 141 0.65 -0.44 30.47
N GLY A 142 0.54 0.71 31.16
CA GLY A 142 1.68 1.43 31.71
C GLY A 142 2.46 2.27 30.69
N ALA A 143 3.61 2.81 31.10
CA ALA A 143 4.48 3.63 30.28
C ALA A 143 4.98 2.88 29.01
N ALA A 144 5.21 1.58 29.12
CA ALA A 144 5.60 0.73 28.00
C ALA A 144 4.50 0.62 26.94
N GLY A 145 3.22 0.61 27.34
CA GLY A 145 2.08 0.59 26.42
C GLY A 145 1.95 1.89 25.63
N VAL A 146 2.16 3.05 26.28
CA VAL A 146 2.14 4.37 25.61
C VAL A 146 3.30 4.47 24.62
N PHE A 147 4.50 4.06 25.01
CA PHE A 147 5.66 4.05 24.14
C PHE A 147 5.44 3.15 22.91
N ALA A 148 4.90 1.94 23.11
CA ALA A 148 4.56 1.03 22.02
C ALA A 148 3.52 1.65 21.07
N ALA A 149 2.50 2.33 21.60
CA ALA A 149 1.49 3.02 20.77
C ALA A 149 2.12 4.09 19.88
N VAL A 150 2.96 4.96 20.44
CA VAL A 150 3.64 6.02 19.69
C VAL A 150 4.54 5.43 18.60
N VAL A 151 5.31 4.39 18.91
CA VAL A 151 6.20 3.73 17.94
C VAL A 151 5.40 3.09 16.82
N ILE A 152 4.32 2.38 17.11
CA ILE A 152 3.47 1.73 16.11
C ILE A 152 2.84 2.76 15.17
N ILE A 153 2.24 3.83 15.71
CA ILE A 153 1.62 4.90 14.93
C ILE A 153 2.66 5.60 14.06
N ALA A 154 3.80 5.96 14.63
CA ALA A 154 4.90 6.59 13.89
C ALA A 154 5.43 5.69 12.76
N THR A 155 5.55 4.39 13.01
CA THR A 155 6.01 3.42 12.01
C THR A 155 5.02 3.31 10.84
N PHE A 156 3.72 3.26 11.10
CA PHE A 156 2.71 3.22 10.05
C PHE A 156 2.66 4.51 9.22
N VAL A 157 2.75 5.68 9.88
CA VAL A 157 2.80 6.97 9.17
C VAL A 157 4.05 7.07 8.33
N ALA A 158 5.21 6.71 8.88
CA ALA A 158 6.48 6.71 8.16
C ALA A 158 6.43 5.76 6.95
N GLY A 159 5.85 4.56 7.12
CA GLY A 159 5.66 3.61 6.03
C GLY A 159 4.80 4.17 4.89
N ALA A 160 3.66 4.79 5.22
CA ALA A 160 2.79 5.40 4.22
C ALA A 160 3.47 6.54 3.46
N GLN A 161 4.24 7.40 4.16
CA GLN A 161 5.00 8.47 3.54
C GLN A 161 6.13 7.94 2.65
N LEU A 162 6.77 6.85 3.04
CA LEU A 162 7.83 6.21 2.27
C LEU A 162 7.29 5.61 0.98
N ILE A 163 6.09 4.99 1.02
CA ILE A 163 5.41 4.50 -0.19
C ILE A 163 5.07 5.66 -1.14
N THR A 164 4.53 6.75 -0.61
CA THR A 164 4.21 7.95 -1.40
C THR A 164 5.46 8.48 -2.09
N TRP A 165 6.56 8.61 -1.34
CA TRP A 165 7.84 9.02 -1.89
C TRP A 165 8.37 8.07 -2.96
N CYS A 166 8.26 6.76 -2.76
CA CYS A 166 8.62 5.77 -3.77
C CYS A 166 7.82 5.95 -5.07
N GLY A 167 6.50 6.20 -4.95
CA GLY A 167 5.63 6.48 -6.09
C GLY A 167 6.08 7.72 -6.85
N GLU A 168 6.30 8.84 -6.15
CA GLU A 168 6.79 10.10 -6.73
C GLU A 168 8.15 9.93 -7.43
N GLN A 169 9.08 9.15 -6.84
CA GLN A 169 10.37 8.88 -7.49
C GLN A 169 10.24 8.08 -8.79
N ILE A 170 9.26 7.17 -8.87
CA ILE A 170 8.99 6.45 -10.12
C ILE A 170 8.38 7.41 -11.15
N ASP A 171 7.46 8.30 -10.74
CA ASP A 171 6.86 9.30 -11.64
C ASP A 171 7.93 10.23 -12.24
N ASP A 172 8.90 10.67 -11.43
CA ASP A 172 9.95 11.61 -11.84
C ASP A 172 11.05 10.95 -12.69
N LYS A 173 11.56 9.79 -12.26
CA LYS A 173 12.78 9.17 -12.81
C LYS A 173 12.55 7.80 -13.44
N GLY A 174 11.39 7.22 -13.23
CA GLY A 174 11.03 5.89 -13.71
C GLY A 174 10.27 5.89 -15.03
N ILE A 175 9.44 4.87 -15.18
CA ILE A 175 8.54 4.67 -16.33
C ILE A 175 7.13 4.48 -15.81
N GLY A 176 6.18 5.23 -16.39
CA GLY A 176 4.75 5.10 -16.08
C GLY A 176 4.34 5.79 -14.78
N ASN A 177 3.15 5.44 -14.28
CA ASN A 177 2.63 6.00 -13.03
C ASN A 177 3.10 5.15 -11.84
N GLY A 178 3.87 5.75 -10.92
CA GLY A 178 4.52 5.06 -9.81
C GLY A 178 3.55 4.41 -8.84
N LEU A 179 2.48 5.11 -8.49
CA LEU A 179 1.47 4.56 -7.58
C LEU A 179 0.75 3.37 -8.17
N SER A 180 0.39 3.43 -9.46
CA SER A 180 -0.23 2.32 -10.18
C SER A 180 0.68 1.10 -10.24
N LEU A 181 1.99 1.31 -10.44
CA LEU A 181 2.98 0.23 -10.43
C LEU A 181 3.18 -0.40 -9.06
N LEU A 182 3.14 0.40 -7.98
CA LEU A 182 3.20 -0.11 -6.61
C LEU A 182 1.97 -0.97 -6.28
N ILE A 183 0.76 -0.52 -6.65
CA ILE A 183 -0.47 -1.30 -6.48
C ILE A 183 -0.42 -2.58 -7.30
N PHE A 184 -0.01 -2.50 -8.56
CA PHE A 184 0.17 -3.67 -9.42
C PHE A 184 1.14 -4.68 -8.82
N SER A 185 2.29 -4.21 -8.31
CA SER A 185 3.27 -5.05 -7.62
C SER A 185 2.67 -5.75 -6.41
N SER A 186 1.81 -5.07 -5.64
CA SER A 186 1.10 -5.64 -4.49
C SER A 186 0.16 -6.78 -4.90
N ILE A 187 -0.64 -6.56 -5.94
CA ILE A 187 -1.61 -7.53 -6.42
C ILE A 187 -0.90 -8.77 -6.99
N VAL A 188 0.11 -8.56 -7.83
CA VAL A 188 0.89 -9.66 -8.45
C VAL A 188 1.59 -10.52 -7.39
N SER A 189 1.99 -9.93 -6.29
CA SER A 189 2.61 -10.64 -5.19
C SER A 189 1.71 -11.70 -4.55
N ASN A 190 0.42 -11.45 -4.51
CA ASN A 190 -0.56 -12.40 -3.98
C ASN A 190 -1.04 -13.41 -5.03
N TRP A 191 -0.48 -13.38 -6.24
CA TRP A 191 -0.85 -14.29 -7.34
C TRP A 191 -0.74 -15.76 -6.95
N SER A 192 0.28 -16.12 -6.19
CA SER A 192 0.48 -17.49 -5.69
C SER A 192 -0.68 -17.95 -4.79
N SER A 193 -1.15 -17.10 -3.89
CA SER A 193 -2.29 -17.41 -3.00
C SER A 193 -3.61 -17.45 -3.75
N LEU A 194 -3.79 -16.59 -4.74
CA LEU A 194 -4.94 -16.62 -5.64
C LEU A 194 -4.99 -17.92 -6.43
N TYR A 195 -3.86 -18.33 -7.03
CA TYR A 195 -3.78 -19.57 -7.78
C TYR A 195 -4.15 -20.79 -6.92
N THR A 196 -3.59 -20.89 -5.71
CA THR A 196 -3.90 -22.00 -4.78
C THR A 196 -5.37 -21.99 -4.33
N THR A 197 -5.96 -20.80 -4.13
CA THR A 197 -7.39 -20.67 -3.76
C THR A 197 -8.29 -21.09 -4.91
N VAL A 198 -8.03 -20.61 -6.12
CA VAL A 198 -8.81 -20.98 -7.32
C VAL A 198 -8.68 -22.47 -7.63
N ALA A 199 -7.45 -23.02 -7.58
CA ALA A 199 -7.23 -24.44 -7.75
C ALA A 199 -7.96 -25.28 -6.69
N GLY A 200 -7.96 -24.84 -5.44
CA GLY A 200 -8.70 -25.47 -4.34
C GLY A 200 -10.22 -25.42 -4.52
N LEU A 201 -10.77 -24.32 -5.05
CA LEU A 201 -12.20 -24.21 -5.37
C LEU A 201 -12.59 -25.12 -6.54
N LEU A 202 -11.76 -25.18 -7.58
CA LEU A 202 -11.99 -26.06 -8.72
C LEU A 202 -11.96 -27.54 -8.33
N THR A 203 -11.01 -27.94 -7.49
CA THR A 203 -10.93 -29.32 -6.99
C THR A 203 -12.12 -29.68 -6.11
N ARG A 204 -12.60 -28.76 -5.26
CA ARG A 204 -13.82 -28.96 -4.44
C ARG A 204 -15.06 -29.03 -5.31
N ALA A 205 -15.21 -28.17 -6.31
CA ALA A 205 -16.32 -28.19 -7.25
C ALA A 205 -16.33 -29.50 -8.05
N ALA A 206 -15.17 -29.94 -8.55
CA ALA A 206 -15.04 -31.22 -9.25
C ALA A 206 -15.37 -32.43 -8.36
N ALA A 207 -14.97 -32.40 -7.08
CA ALA A 207 -15.31 -33.43 -6.11
C ALA A 207 -16.83 -33.46 -5.79
N ALA A 208 -17.47 -32.30 -5.67
CA ALA A 208 -18.91 -32.18 -5.46
C ALA A 208 -19.71 -32.74 -6.64
N MET A 209 -19.33 -32.42 -7.88
CA MET A 209 -19.93 -32.98 -9.10
C MET A 209 -19.75 -34.48 -9.19
N ARG A 210 -18.59 -35.01 -8.74
CA ARG A 210 -18.34 -36.48 -8.75
C ARG A 210 -19.15 -37.24 -7.70
N ASN A 211 -19.47 -36.59 -6.57
CA ASN A 211 -20.22 -37.17 -5.47
C ASN A 211 -21.75 -36.97 -5.58
N GLY A 212 -22.24 -36.38 -6.68
CA GLY A 212 -23.68 -36.26 -6.96
C GLY A 212 -24.42 -35.24 -6.06
N GLN A 213 -23.74 -34.27 -5.47
CA GLN A 213 -24.31 -33.14 -4.73
C GLN A 213 -24.26 -31.85 -5.55
#